data_0c11ca7037a7e6c70d9a10000d02bd81
#
_entry.id   0c11ca7037a7e6c70d9a10000d02bd81
#
_cell.length_a   1.000
_cell.length_b   1.000
_cell.length_c   1.000
_cell.angle_alpha   90.00
_cell.angle_beta   90.00
_cell.angle_gamma   90.00
#
_symmetry.space_group_name_H-M   'P 1'
#
loop_
_entity.id
_entity.type
_entity.pdbx_description
1 polymer ?
#
loop_
_entity_poly.entity_id
_entity_poly.type
_entity_poly.pdbx_seq_one_letter_code
_entity_poly.pdbx_strand_id
1 'polypeptide(L)'
;MARPKRNFQSGFSYHITTRCNNREFRLTRLECREVFLYAIKKAQEKYQFKLYALCIMSNHVHYLLEPKQPEDLPKIMHWLNWYTAMCFNRMLNRTGHFWEKRYHSTGFANTDQRRALNTLRYIHANPKAAGIQQGFFYDFSNYGTHDRLSNDGITQWHLAFLQLGRTLEECAARYRQFCKKYRPKPKPEKRNHLPSCLL
;
A
#
# COMPACT_ATOMS: atom_id res chain seq x y z
N MET A 1 12.00 26.36 4.56
CA MET A 1 12.31 25.55 5.75
C MET A 1 12.69 24.13 5.32
N ALA A 2 13.81 23.61 5.82
CA ALA A 2 14.21 22.24 5.59
C ALA A 2 13.22 21.29 6.28
N ARG A 3 12.79 20.21 5.59
CA ARG A 3 11.88 19.22 6.19
C ARG A 3 12.64 18.42 7.26
N PRO A 4 12.00 18.14 8.42
CA PRO A 4 12.63 17.34 9.47
C PRO A 4 13.06 15.97 8.91
N LYS A 5 14.20 15.48 9.39
CA LYS A 5 14.68 14.12 9.09
C LYS A 5 13.67 13.12 9.66
N ARG A 6 13.34 12.10 8.88
CA ARG A 6 12.51 10.99 9.36
C ARG A 6 13.36 10.09 10.26
N ASN A 7 12.85 9.78 11.44
CA ASN A 7 13.47 8.80 12.33
C ASN A 7 12.84 7.43 12.07
N PHE A 8 13.62 6.51 11.52
CA PHE A 8 13.20 5.12 11.31
C PHE A 8 13.80 4.25 12.41
N GLN A 9 13.06 3.22 12.84
CA GLN A 9 13.42 2.40 13.98
C GLN A 9 13.44 0.92 13.57
N SER A 10 14.35 0.15 14.17
CA SER A 10 14.40 -1.30 14.03
C SER A 10 13.18 -1.94 14.69
N GLY A 11 12.67 -3.04 14.13
CA GLY A 11 11.47 -3.71 14.64
C GLY A 11 10.16 -2.94 14.40
N PHE A 12 10.17 -2.01 13.44
CA PHE A 12 8.99 -1.24 13.05
C PHE A 12 8.50 -1.63 11.66
N SER A 13 7.19 -1.72 11.54
CA SER A 13 6.49 -1.75 10.25
C SER A 13 6.04 -0.34 9.87
N TYR A 14 6.09 -0.05 8.57
CA TYR A 14 5.76 1.26 8.01
C TYR A 14 4.61 1.15 7.02
N HIS A 15 3.51 1.83 7.34
CA HIS A 15 2.46 2.08 6.37
C HIS A 15 2.92 3.23 5.46
N ILE A 16 3.07 2.93 4.19
CA ILE A 16 3.58 3.86 3.19
C ILE A 16 2.51 4.11 2.13
N THR A 17 2.45 5.35 1.69
CA THR A 17 1.61 5.75 0.55
C THR A 17 2.44 6.57 -0.43
N THR A 18 2.39 6.19 -1.70
CA THR A 18 2.91 6.98 -2.82
C THR A 18 1.76 7.29 -3.79
N ARG A 19 1.77 8.48 -4.39
CA ARG A 19 0.65 8.97 -5.21
C ARG A 19 1.14 9.53 -6.53
N CYS A 20 0.38 9.30 -7.60
CA CYS A 20 0.63 9.89 -8.90
C CYS A 20 0.52 11.41 -8.85
N ASN A 21 1.36 12.08 -9.65
CA ASN A 21 1.34 13.53 -9.77
C ASN A 21 -0.05 14.02 -10.18
N ASN A 22 -0.48 15.18 -9.62
CA ASN A 22 -1.80 15.77 -9.83
C ASN A 22 -2.98 14.82 -9.51
N ARG A 23 -2.74 13.76 -8.75
CA ARG A 23 -3.74 12.72 -8.41
C ARG A 23 -4.36 12.04 -9.64
N GLU A 24 -3.68 12.07 -10.77
CA GLU A 24 -4.16 11.49 -12.01
C GLU A 24 -4.26 9.96 -11.93
N PHE A 25 -5.28 9.38 -12.58
CA PHE A 25 -5.54 7.93 -12.60
C PHE A 25 -4.63 7.24 -13.62
N ARG A 26 -3.33 7.13 -13.31
CA ARG A 26 -2.29 6.59 -14.21
C ARG A 26 -2.01 5.11 -14.01
N LEU A 27 -2.48 4.53 -12.90
CA LEU A 27 -2.30 3.11 -12.57
C LEU A 27 -3.54 2.28 -12.93
N THR A 28 -4.31 2.70 -13.94
CA THR A 28 -5.50 1.97 -14.39
C THR A 28 -5.19 0.87 -15.39
N ARG A 29 -4.08 0.99 -16.12
CA ARG A 29 -3.64 0.00 -17.08
C ARG A 29 -3.05 -1.22 -16.37
N LEU A 30 -3.38 -2.41 -16.87
CA LEU A 30 -2.91 -3.69 -16.33
C LEU A 30 -1.38 -3.74 -16.33
N GLU A 31 -0.76 -3.36 -17.43
CA GLU A 31 0.71 -3.41 -17.62
C GLU A 31 1.46 -2.53 -16.60
N CYS A 32 0.89 -1.37 -16.24
CA CYS A 32 1.48 -0.52 -15.19
C CYS A 32 1.51 -1.24 -13.83
N ARG A 33 0.45 -1.98 -13.51
CA ARG A 33 0.34 -2.72 -12.26
C ARG A 33 1.28 -3.92 -12.24
N GLU A 34 1.40 -4.64 -13.35
CA GLU A 34 2.34 -5.76 -13.49
C GLU A 34 3.79 -5.31 -13.35
N VAL A 35 4.17 -4.24 -14.03
CA VAL A 35 5.51 -3.63 -13.86
C VAL A 35 5.75 -3.23 -12.41
N PHE A 36 4.71 -2.78 -11.71
CA PHE A 36 4.84 -2.41 -10.31
C PHE A 36 5.13 -3.62 -9.41
N LEU A 37 4.41 -4.74 -9.62
CA LEU A 37 4.65 -5.99 -8.90
C LEU A 37 6.06 -6.53 -9.18
N TYR A 38 6.49 -6.49 -10.43
CA TYR A 38 7.86 -6.84 -10.82
C TYR A 38 8.90 -5.96 -10.12
N ALA A 39 8.67 -4.63 -10.08
CA ALA A 39 9.57 -3.71 -9.41
C ALA A 39 9.70 -4.01 -7.90
N ILE A 40 8.59 -4.35 -7.22
CA ILE A 40 8.62 -4.75 -5.81
C ILE A 40 9.51 -5.99 -5.62
N LYS A 41 9.32 -7.02 -6.43
CA LYS A 41 10.15 -8.24 -6.37
C LYS A 41 11.63 -7.92 -6.52
N LYS A 42 12.00 -7.11 -7.52
CA LYS A 42 13.39 -6.68 -7.74
C LYS A 42 13.93 -5.81 -6.59
N ALA A 43 13.09 -4.98 -5.99
CA ALA A 43 13.48 -4.22 -4.82
C ALA A 43 13.75 -5.11 -3.60
N GLN A 44 12.96 -6.18 -3.39
CA GLN A 44 13.19 -7.14 -2.31
C GLN A 44 14.49 -7.93 -2.49
N GLU A 45 14.83 -8.31 -3.73
CA GLU A 45 16.10 -8.94 -4.05
C GLU A 45 17.29 -8.02 -3.70
N LYS A 46 17.14 -6.70 -3.93
CA LYS A 46 18.20 -5.71 -3.73
C LYS A 46 18.35 -5.24 -2.27
N TYR A 47 17.26 -5.05 -1.54
CA TYR A 47 17.25 -4.34 -0.25
C TYR A 47 16.78 -5.18 0.94
N GLN A 48 16.34 -6.42 0.74
CA GLN A 48 15.90 -7.32 1.80
C GLN A 48 14.90 -6.67 2.77
N PHE A 49 13.67 -6.46 2.33
CA PHE A 49 12.56 -6.01 3.18
C PHE A 49 11.39 -6.97 3.12
N LYS A 50 10.59 -7.01 4.19
CA LYS A 50 9.34 -7.76 4.22
C LYS A 50 8.19 -6.88 3.74
N LEU A 51 7.35 -7.41 2.86
CA LEU A 51 6.11 -6.76 2.42
C LEU A 51 4.93 -7.53 3.01
N TYR A 52 4.16 -6.87 3.86
CA TYR A 52 3.03 -7.48 4.56
C TYR A 52 1.69 -7.17 3.91
N ALA A 53 1.50 -5.97 3.41
CA ALA A 53 0.31 -5.60 2.65
C ALA A 53 0.65 -4.72 1.45
N LEU A 54 -0.13 -4.89 0.39
CA LEU A 54 -0.05 -4.12 -0.84
C LEU A 54 -1.45 -3.86 -1.38
N CYS A 55 -1.70 -2.63 -1.82
CA CYS A 55 -2.86 -2.29 -2.62
C CYS A 55 -2.50 -1.21 -3.64
N ILE A 56 -2.55 -1.55 -4.93
CA ILE A 56 -2.28 -0.64 -6.04
C ILE A 56 -3.63 -0.09 -6.53
N MET A 57 -3.95 1.13 -6.12
CA MET A 57 -5.15 1.86 -6.56
C MET A 57 -4.89 2.57 -7.90
N SER A 58 -5.91 3.17 -8.47
CA SER A 58 -5.81 3.82 -9.79
C SER A 58 -4.82 4.99 -9.85
N ASN A 59 -4.53 5.65 -8.72
CA ASN A 59 -3.64 6.83 -8.66
C ASN A 59 -2.71 6.88 -7.45
N HIS A 60 -2.69 5.85 -6.63
CA HIS A 60 -1.80 5.75 -5.48
C HIS A 60 -1.62 4.29 -5.07
N VAL A 61 -0.58 4.04 -4.29
CA VAL A 61 -0.26 2.70 -3.79
C VAL A 61 -0.07 2.76 -2.28
N HIS A 62 -0.63 1.77 -1.60
CA HIS A 62 -0.42 1.53 -0.18
C HIS A 62 0.46 0.31 0.02
N TYR A 63 1.39 0.42 0.96
CA TYR A 63 2.24 -0.66 1.42
C TYR A 63 2.22 -0.75 2.94
N LEU A 64 2.35 -1.96 3.46
CA LEU A 64 2.86 -2.20 4.80
C LEU A 64 4.14 -3.00 4.65
N LEU A 65 5.27 -2.41 5.00
CA LEU A 65 6.57 -3.06 4.87
C LEU A 65 7.45 -2.83 6.10
N GLU A 66 8.39 -3.75 6.29
CA GLU A 66 9.44 -3.71 7.31
C GLU A 66 10.79 -3.81 6.60
N PRO A 67 11.63 -2.75 6.61
CA PRO A 67 12.99 -2.85 6.09
C PRO A 67 13.85 -3.67 7.04
N LYS A 68 14.84 -4.42 6.52
CA LYS A 68 15.80 -5.16 7.36
C LYS A 68 16.61 -4.19 8.22
N GLN A 69 17.06 -3.09 7.63
CA GLN A 69 17.72 -1.98 8.33
C GLN A 69 16.85 -0.73 8.20
N PRO A 70 16.60 0.02 9.28
CA PRO A 70 15.76 1.21 9.23
C PRO A 70 16.19 2.23 8.16
N GLU A 71 17.50 2.38 7.97
CA GLU A 71 18.13 3.31 7.03
C GLU A 71 17.87 2.96 5.56
N ASP A 72 17.44 1.73 5.29
CA ASP A 72 17.17 1.29 3.92
C ASP A 72 15.78 1.71 3.42
N LEU A 73 14.86 2.08 4.32
CA LEU A 73 13.52 2.49 3.89
C LEU A 73 13.53 3.66 2.86
N PRO A 74 14.32 4.73 3.05
CA PRO A 74 14.45 5.76 2.03
C PRO A 74 15.02 5.25 0.71
N LYS A 75 16.01 4.34 0.75
CA LYS A 75 16.64 3.76 -0.44
C LYS A 75 15.66 2.87 -1.21
N ILE A 76 14.92 2.01 -0.50
CA ILE A 76 13.86 1.15 -1.05
C ILE A 76 12.84 2.01 -1.80
N MET A 77 12.29 3.02 -1.12
CA MET A 77 11.24 3.87 -1.69
C MET A 77 11.75 4.77 -2.81
N HIS A 78 12.99 5.26 -2.71
CA HIS A 78 13.63 6.00 -3.80
C HIS A 78 13.76 5.13 -5.04
N TRP A 79 14.30 3.93 -4.90
CA TRP A 79 14.49 2.99 -6.01
C TRP A 79 13.17 2.59 -6.65
N LEU A 80 12.15 2.20 -5.85
CA LEU A 80 10.82 1.84 -6.34
C LEU A 80 10.19 2.98 -7.14
N ASN A 81 10.20 4.18 -6.58
CA ASN A 81 9.58 5.34 -7.24
C ASN A 81 10.35 5.74 -8.50
N TRP A 82 11.68 5.71 -8.48
CA TRP A 82 12.50 5.99 -9.65
C TRP A 82 12.26 4.98 -10.77
N TYR A 83 12.38 3.69 -10.45
CA TYR A 83 12.23 2.61 -11.44
C TYR A 83 10.85 2.61 -12.09
N THR A 84 9.81 2.68 -11.27
CA THR A 84 8.43 2.70 -11.77
C THR A 84 8.12 3.97 -12.55
N ALA A 85 8.61 5.14 -12.11
CA ALA A 85 8.43 6.39 -12.88
C ALA A 85 9.09 6.32 -14.26
N MET A 86 10.29 5.75 -14.36
CA MET A 86 11.01 5.56 -15.62
C MET A 86 10.21 4.64 -16.56
N CYS A 87 9.78 3.48 -16.08
CA CYS A 87 9.00 2.53 -16.87
C CYS A 87 7.66 3.13 -17.31
N PHE A 88 6.93 3.75 -16.39
CA PHE A 88 5.59 4.28 -16.68
C PHE A 88 5.63 5.49 -17.60
N ASN A 89 6.61 6.39 -17.45
CA ASN A 89 6.76 7.51 -18.37
C ASN A 89 7.04 7.01 -19.79
N ARG A 90 7.90 5.98 -19.94
CA ARG A 90 8.17 5.36 -21.25
C ARG A 90 6.91 4.69 -21.82
N MET A 91 6.21 3.85 -21.04
CA MET A 91 5.01 3.12 -21.48
C MET A 91 3.85 4.04 -21.83
N LEU A 92 3.73 5.18 -21.15
CA LEU A 92 2.64 6.13 -21.34
C LEU A 92 3.03 7.31 -22.25
N ASN A 93 4.22 7.24 -22.90
CA ASN A 93 4.77 8.28 -23.76
C ASN A 93 4.68 9.68 -23.14
N ARG A 94 5.24 9.84 -21.92
CA ARG A 94 5.17 11.09 -21.17
C ARG A 94 6.51 11.45 -20.53
N THR A 95 6.64 12.70 -20.16
CA THR A 95 7.81 13.29 -19.48
C THR A 95 7.43 13.86 -18.11
N GLY A 96 8.42 14.26 -17.33
CA GLY A 96 8.22 14.90 -16.04
C GLY A 96 7.94 13.95 -14.87
N HIS A 97 7.52 14.52 -13.75
CA HIS A 97 7.31 13.75 -12.54
C HIS A 97 6.10 12.81 -12.65
N PHE A 98 6.33 11.52 -12.38
CA PHE A 98 5.25 10.54 -12.28
C PHE A 98 4.61 10.56 -10.89
N TRP A 99 5.41 10.61 -9.84
CA TRP A 99 4.97 10.65 -8.45
C TRP A 99 4.89 12.09 -7.94
N GLU A 100 3.83 12.41 -7.16
CA GLU A 100 3.52 13.78 -6.72
C GLU A 100 4.61 14.37 -5.82
N LYS A 101 5.05 13.61 -4.84
CA LYS A 101 6.02 14.01 -3.80
C LYS A 101 6.77 12.81 -3.29
N ARG A 102 7.63 13.04 -2.27
CA ARG A 102 8.13 11.92 -1.50
C ARG A 102 6.95 11.16 -0.88
N TYR A 103 7.08 9.83 -0.77
CA TYR A 103 6.12 8.98 -0.11
C TYR A 103 5.76 9.49 1.31
N HIS A 104 4.54 9.27 1.76
CA HIS A 104 4.15 9.41 3.16
C HIS A 104 4.44 8.10 3.89
N SER A 105 4.90 8.17 5.15
CA SER A 105 5.13 6.99 5.98
C SER A 105 4.70 7.23 7.42
N THR A 106 4.05 6.23 8.00
CA THR A 106 3.72 6.18 9.43
C THR A 106 4.21 4.85 9.97
N GLY A 107 5.10 4.89 10.96
CA GLY A 107 5.67 3.70 11.59
C GLY A 107 4.93 3.30 12.86
N PHE A 108 5.04 2.01 13.21
CA PHE A 108 4.61 1.46 14.49
C PHE A 108 5.44 0.20 14.81
N ALA A 109 5.58 -0.10 16.10
CA ALA A 109 6.31 -1.28 16.55
C ALA A 109 5.62 -2.56 16.06
N ASN A 110 6.38 -3.55 15.60
CA ASN A 110 5.85 -4.84 15.15
C ASN A 110 5.10 -5.60 16.25
N THR A 111 5.34 -5.25 17.52
CA THR A 111 4.63 -5.78 18.69
C THR A 111 3.25 -5.16 18.89
N ASP A 112 2.94 -4.03 18.26
CA ASP A 112 1.60 -3.43 18.29
C ASP A 112 0.63 -4.19 17.36
N GLN A 113 0.18 -5.36 17.86
CA GLN A 113 -0.70 -6.27 17.15
C GLN A 113 -1.98 -5.59 16.65
N ARG A 114 -2.59 -4.75 17.51
CA ARG A 114 -3.83 -4.06 17.16
C ARG A 114 -3.64 -3.11 15.99
N ARG A 115 -2.58 -2.33 16.02
CA ARG A 115 -2.25 -1.36 14.96
C ARG A 115 -1.88 -2.08 13.67
N ALA A 116 -1.10 -3.16 13.76
CA ALA A 116 -0.74 -3.98 12.61
C ALA A 116 -1.98 -4.55 11.89
N LEU A 117 -2.88 -5.22 12.63
CA LEU A 117 -4.11 -5.79 12.06
C LEU A 117 -5.04 -4.73 11.46
N ASN A 118 -5.20 -3.59 12.14
CA ASN A 118 -5.99 -2.48 11.61
C ASN A 118 -5.37 -1.89 10.34
N THR A 119 -4.04 -1.79 10.26
CA THR A 119 -3.34 -1.29 9.08
C THR A 119 -3.44 -2.26 7.91
N LEU A 120 -3.23 -3.57 8.15
CA LEU A 120 -3.46 -4.63 7.16
C LEU A 120 -4.87 -4.52 6.57
N ARG A 121 -5.89 -4.52 7.44
CA ARG A 121 -7.29 -4.39 7.01
C ARG A 121 -7.55 -3.09 6.26
N TYR A 122 -7.02 -1.97 6.73
CA TYR A 122 -7.15 -0.67 6.07
C TYR A 122 -6.63 -0.71 4.64
N ILE A 123 -5.42 -1.26 4.44
CA ILE A 123 -4.81 -1.36 3.11
C ILE A 123 -5.65 -2.25 2.20
N HIS A 124 -6.07 -3.42 2.67
CA HIS A 124 -6.89 -4.36 1.89
C HIS A 124 -8.32 -3.84 1.63
N ALA A 125 -8.82 -2.95 2.50
CA ALA A 125 -10.17 -2.37 2.35
C ALA A 125 -10.22 -1.16 1.40
N ASN A 126 -9.07 -0.63 0.92
CA ASN A 126 -9.06 0.57 0.08
C ASN A 126 -9.95 0.46 -1.16
N PRO A 127 -9.96 -0.63 -1.94
CA PRO A 127 -10.86 -0.78 -3.09
C PRO A 127 -12.33 -0.71 -2.69
N LYS A 128 -12.71 -1.35 -1.58
CA LYS A 128 -14.07 -1.30 -1.02
C LYS A 128 -14.45 0.11 -0.55
N ALA A 129 -13.54 0.78 0.16
CA ALA A 129 -13.75 2.16 0.64
C ALA A 129 -13.87 3.17 -0.51
N ALA A 130 -13.22 2.89 -1.64
CA ALA A 130 -13.33 3.69 -2.87
C ALA A 130 -14.58 3.39 -3.69
N GLY A 131 -15.32 2.31 -3.39
CA GLY A 131 -16.47 1.86 -4.16
C GLY A 131 -16.11 1.10 -5.45
N ILE A 132 -14.84 0.65 -5.58
CA ILE A 132 -14.36 -0.11 -6.73
C ILE A 132 -14.80 -1.57 -6.64
N GLN A 133 -14.84 -2.11 -5.41
CA GLN A 133 -15.22 -3.49 -5.10
C GLN A 133 -16.20 -3.52 -3.93
N GLN A 134 -17.12 -4.48 -3.93
CA GLN A 134 -18.02 -4.69 -2.80
C GLN A 134 -17.34 -5.47 -1.66
N GLY A 135 -16.39 -6.33 -1.99
CA GLY A 135 -15.62 -7.18 -1.07
C GLY A 135 -14.19 -6.67 -0.83
N PHE A 136 -13.32 -7.58 -0.40
CA PHE A 136 -11.90 -7.34 -0.16
C PHE A 136 -11.02 -7.86 -1.30
N PHE A 137 -11.53 -8.77 -2.14
CA PHE A 137 -10.79 -9.27 -3.28
C PHE A 137 -10.65 -8.20 -4.34
N TYR A 138 -9.42 -7.89 -4.68
CA TYR A 138 -9.04 -6.96 -5.72
C TYR A 138 -7.72 -7.43 -6.32
N ASP A 139 -7.65 -7.58 -7.64
CA ASP A 139 -6.54 -8.24 -8.35
C ASP A 139 -5.16 -7.62 -8.05
N PHE A 140 -5.13 -6.31 -7.74
CA PHE A 140 -3.90 -5.61 -7.39
C PHE A 140 -3.78 -5.29 -5.89
N SER A 141 -4.35 -6.17 -5.06
CA SER A 141 -4.15 -6.23 -3.61
C SER A 141 -3.73 -7.64 -3.23
N ASN A 142 -2.82 -7.74 -2.26
CA ASN A 142 -2.42 -9.04 -1.72
C ASN A 142 -3.35 -9.57 -0.63
N TYR A 143 -4.63 -9.16 -0.61
CA TYR A 143 -5.62 -9.73 0.32
C TYR A 143 -5.75 -11.26 0.18
N GLY A 144 -5.65 -11.77 -1.06
CA GLY A 144 -5.72 -13.20 -1.35
C GLY A 144 -4.67 -14.05 -0.62
N THR A 145 -3.48 -13.50 -0.37
CA THR A 145 -2.42 -14.19 0.38
C THR A 145 -2.79 -14.41 1.86
N HIS A 146 -3.64 -13.55 2.39
CA HIS A 146 -4.13 -13.63 3.78
C HIS A 146 -5.44 -14.42 3.91
N ASP A 147 -6.30 -14.39 2.88
CA ASP A 147 -7.60 -15.03 2.90
C ASP A 147 -7.57 -16.47 2.39
N ARG A 148 -6.86 -16.71 1.29
CA ARG A 148 -6.76 -18.01 0.60
C ARG A 148 -5.41 -18.68 0.76
N LEU A 149 -4.49 -18.05 1.51
CA LEU A 149 -3.11 -18.49 1.69
C LEU A 149 -2.37 -18.69 0.35
N SER A 150 -2.75 -17.90 -0.66
CA SER A 150 -2.10 -17.94 -1.97
C SER A 150 -0.68 -17.36 -1.89
N ASN A 151 0.23 -17.91 -2.67
CA ASN A 151 1.60 -17.40 -2.75
C ASN A 151 1.74 -16.51 -3.99
N ASP A 152 2.05 -15.23 -3.77
CA ASP A 152 2.32 -14.24 -4.83
C ASP A 152 3.84 -14.00 -5.04
N GLY A 153 4.69 -14.68 -4.27
CA GLY A 153 6.15 -14.61 -4.35
C GLY A 153 6.76 -13.31 -3.79
N ILE A 154 5.97 -12.38 -3.26
CA ILE A 154 6.45 -11.10 -2.70
C ILE A 154 5.94 -10.82 -1.29
N THR A 155 4.83 -11.42 -0.88
CA THR A 155 4.19 -11.18 0.42
C THR A 155 4.74 -12.10 1.50
N GLN A 156 5.00 -11.54 2.68
CA GLN A 156 5.21 -12.27 3.93
C GLN A 156 4.06 -11.96 4.90
N TRP A 157 3.78 -12.87 5.82
CA TRP A 157 2.78 -12.63 6.85
C TRP A 157 3.37 -11.88 8.05
N HIS A 158 2.70 -10.81 8.45
CA HIS A 158 3.06 -10.07 9.67
C HIS A 158 2.80 -10.92 10.91
N LEU A 159 3.63 -10.76 11.95
CA LEU A 159 3.49 -11.49 13.22
C LEU A 159 2.07 -11.38 13.79
N ALA A 160 1.45 -10.20 13.72
CA ALA A 160 0.07 -9.99 14.17
C ALA A 160 -0.96 -10.86 13.43
N PHE A 161 -0.75 -11.16 12.14
CA PHE A 161 -1.60 -12.11 11.39
C PHE A 161 -1.34 -13.54 11.88
N LEU A 162 -0.09 -13.96 12.03
CA LEU A 162 0.30 -15.29 12.47
C LEU A 162 -0.18 -15.61 13.91
N GLN A 163 -0.36 -14.59 14.75
CA GLN A 163 -0.88 -14.72 16.11
C GLN A 163 -2.42 -14.81 16.19
N LEU A 164 -3.12 -14.73 15.07
CA LEU A 164 -4.58 -14.88 15.07
C LEU A 164 -5.05 -16.30 15.35
N GLY A 165 -4.25 -17.32 15.04
CA GLY A 165 -4.62 -18.73 15.21
C GLY A 165 -3.41 -19.62 15.46
N ARG A 166 -3.67 -20.91 15.65
CA ARG A 166 -2.63 -21.94 15.83
C ARG A 166 -2.11 -22.47 14.49
N THR A 167 -2.97 -22.44 13.45
CA THR A 167 -2.64 -22.82 12.07
C THR A 167 -2.85 -21.62 11.12
N LEU A 168 -2.29 -21.69 9.92
CA LEU A 168 -2.48 -20.65 8.91
C LEU A 168 -3.95 -20.53 8.49
N GLU A 169 -4.66 -21.65 8.42
CA GLU A 169 -6.09 -21.72 8.09
C GLU A 169 -6.95 -21.01 9.16
N GLU A 170 -6.60 -21.20 10.44
CA GLU A 170 -7.25 -20.47 11.55
C GLU A 170 -6.95 -18.97 11.45
N CYS A 171 -5.69 -18.59 11.17
CA CYS A 171 -5.30 -17.20 10.98
C CYS A 171 -6.11 -16.56 9.85
N ALA A 172 -6.18 -17.22 8.70
CA ALA A 172 -6.95 -16.75 7.55
C ALA A 172 -8.45 -16.62 7.87
N ALA A 173 -9.05 -17.61 8.53
CA ALA A 173 -10.46 -17.60 8.92
C ALA A 173 -10.77 -16.43 9.87
N ARG A 174 -9.94 -16.22 10.90
CA ARG A 174 -10.11 -15.12 11.86
C ARG A 174 -9.85 -13.76 11.22
N TYR A 175 -8.86 -13.65 10.33
CA TYR A 175 -8.60 -12.42 9.58
C TYR A 175 -9.77 -12.07 8.65
N ARG A 176 -10.36 -13.06 7.97
CA ARG A 176 -11.57 -12.89 7.14
C ARG A 176 -12.75 -12.37 7.98
N GLN A 177 -12.98 -12.93 9.17
CA GLN A 177 -14.02 -12.45 10.08
C GLN A 177 -13.74 -11.00 10.54
N PHE A 178 -12.49 -10.68 10.84
CA PHE A 178 -12.09 -9.32 11.19
C PHE A 178 -12.33 -8.34 10.05
N CYS A 179 -12.05 -8.73 8.82
CA CYS A 179 -12.31 -7.92 7.62
C CYS A 179 -13.81 -7.73 7.35
N LYS A 180 -14.65 -8.75 7.57
CA LYS A 180 -16.12 -8.66 7.39
C LYS A 180 -16.75 -7.56 8.27
N LYS A 181 -16.17 -7.27 9.42
CA LYS A 181 -16.63 -6.21 10.35
C LYS A 181 -16.32 -4.79 9.87
N TYR A 182 -15.51 -4.64 8.80
CA TYR A 182 -15.15 -3.33 8.29
C TYR A 182 -16.35 -2.61 7.68
N ARG A 183 -16.54 -1.36 8.10
CA ARG A 183 -17.50 -0.43 7.50
C ARG A 183 -16.75 0.78 6.98
N PRO A 184 -16.84 1.11 5.68
CA PRO A 184 -16.26 2.33 5.14
C PRO A 184 -16.82 3.54 5.87
N LYS A 185 -15.97 4.52 6.16
CA LYS A 185 -16.46 5.82 6.62
C LYS A 185 -17.26 6.47 5.48
N PRO A 186 -18.41 7.10 5.76
CA PRO A 186 -19.13 7.86 4.75
C PRO A 186 -18.18 8.91 4.16
N LYS A 187 -18.18 9.04 2.84
CA LYS A 187 -17.44 10.12 2.17
C LYS A 187 -18.09 11.43 2.61
N PRO A 188 -17.31 12.45 3.06
CA PRO A 188 -17.88 13.76 3.27
C PRO A 188 -18.51 14.21 1.96
N GLU A 189 -19.75 14.67 2.02
CA GLU A 189 -20.43 15.29 0.88
C GLU A 189 -19.51 16.38 0.33
N LYS A 190 -19.23 16.33 -0.96
CA LYS A 190 -18.53 17.42 -1.62
C LYS A 190 -19.45 18.65 -1.43
N ARG A 191 -19.05 19.60 -0.58
CA ARG A 191 -19.65 20.92 -0.60
C ARG A 191 -19.47 21.44 -2.01
N ASN A 192 -20.56 21.47 -2.77
CA ASN A 192 -20.63 22.18 -4.03
C ASN A 192 -20.42 23.66 -3.70
N HIS A 193 -19.17 24.12 -3.80
CA HIS A 193 -18.94 25.54 -3.95
C HIS A 193 -19.47 25.90 -5.34
N LEU A 194 -20.71 26.31 -5.40
CA LEU A 194 -21.20 27.15 -6.50
C LEU A 194 -20.27 28.37 -6.54
N PRO A 195 -19.66 28.68 -7.69
CA PRO A 195 -18.93 29.93 -7.82
C PRO A 195 -19.96 31.05 -7.69
N SER A 196 -19.82 31.85 -6.63
CA SER A 196 -20.51 33.14 -6.49
C SER A 196 -19.90 34.12 -7.50
N CYS A 197 -20.28 33.98 -8.74
CA CYS A 197 -20.04 34.96 -9.79
C CYS A 197 -21.34 35.14 -10.54
N LEU A 198 -22.22 35.96 -10.01
CA LEU A 198 -23.28 36.71 -10.70
C LEU A 198 -23.97 37.62 -9.66
N LEU A 199 -23.36 38.76 -9.40
CA LEU A 199 -24.03 40.04 -9.12
C LEU A 199 -23.03 41.14 -9.46
#